data_c62e7af60998de7096a2e977cca210c5
#
_entry.id   c62e7af60998de7096a2e977cca210c5
#
_cell.length_a   1.000
_cell.length_b   1.000
_cell.length_c   1.000
_cell.angle_alpha   90.00
_cell.angle_beta   90.00
_cell.angle_gamma   90.00
#
_symmetry.space_group_name_H-M   'P 1'
#
loop_
_entity.id
_entity.type
_entity.pdbx_description
1 polymer ?
#
loop_
_entity_poly.entity_id
_entity_poly.type
_entity_poly.pdbx_seq_one_letter_code
_entity_poly.pdbx_strand_id
1 'polypeptide(L)'
;DLPIVTPQILGKLRAKLEPDEAVSLDSGGDPAGATVLASLAEALARVELLRTVQIVNPFRPYTRDVAGCLDMRAKIEKASKLKVTHWAVNAHLLHETTPAHIMQGYDLGLELEQATGLPLLFMAVTEPMLPLLEPADFKCPLLVMTRKLGLPWDKKH
;
A
#
# COMPACT_ATOMS: atom_id res chain seq x y z
N ASP A 1 -7.42 21.40 6.81
CA ASP A 1 -7.23 21.78 5.40
C ASP A 1 -7.43 20.55 4.55
N LEU A 2 -8.49 20.52 3.74
CA LEU A 2 -8.73 19.43 2.78
C LEU A 2 -7.73 19.58 1.64
N PRO A 3 -7.02 18.51 1.24
CA PRO A 3 -6.15 18.58 0.08
C PRO A 3 -7.00 18.87 -1.16
N ILE A 4 -6.72 19.99 -1.80
CA ILE A 4 -7.43 20.41 -3.02
C ILE A 4 -6.75 19.74 -4.20
N VAL A 5 -7.40 18.75 -4.80
CA VAL A 5 -6.99 18.21 -6.09
C VAL A 5 -7.38 19.23 -7.16
N THR A 6 -6.40 19.95 -7.67
CA THR A 6 -6.65 20.96 -8.69
C THR A 6 -7.06 20.31 -10.03
N PRO A 7 -7.89 20.99 -10.85
CA PRO A 7 -8.25 20.51 -12.20
C PRO A 7 -7.02 20.18 -13.07
N GLN A 8 -5.89 20.84 -12.80
CA GLN A 8 -4.61 20.60 -13.49
C GLN A 8 -4.00 19.25 -13.15
N ILE A 9 -4.13 18.77 -11.90
CA ILE A 9 -3.68 17.42 -11.50
C ILE A 9 -4.58 16.38 -12.16
N LEU A 10 -5.89 16.62 -12.19
CA LEU A 10 -6.86 15.78 -12.90
C LEU A 10 -6.58 15.70 -14.40
N GLY A 11 -6.25 16.84 -15.03
CA GLY A 11 -5.88 16.90 -16.46
C GLY A 11 -4.60 16.10 -16.76
N LYS A 12 -3.58 16.24 -15.92
CA LYS A 12 -2.31 15.49 -16.06
C LYS A 12 -2.51 13.98 -15.83
N LEU A 13 -3.36 13.58 -14.88
CA LEU A 13 -3.71 12.19 -14.65
C LEU A 13 -4.47 11.58 -15.83
N ARG A 14 -5.46 12.31 -16.37
CA ARG A 14 -6.21 11.86 -17.55
C ARG A 14 -5.33 11.74 -18.78
N ALA A 15 -4.37 12.66 -18.97
CA ALA A 15 -3.42 12.62 -20.08
C ALA A 15 -2.39 11.49 -19.96
N LYS A 16 -2.15 10.97 -18.75
CA LYS A 16 -1.24 9.84 -18.48
C LYS A 16 -1.93 8.47 -18.43
N LEU A 17 -3.25 8.44 -18.50
CA LEU A 17 -4.02 7.18 -18.62
C LEU A 17 -4.10 6.73 -20.08
N GLU A 18 -3.01 6.88 -20.82
CA GLU A 18 -2.87 6.30 -22.16
C GLU A 18 -2.85 4.77 -22.07
N PRO A 19 -3.36 4.04 -23.10
CA PRO A 19 -3.57 2.59 -23.02
C PRO A 19 -2.35 1.75 -22.67
N ASP A 20 -1.14 2.25 -22.89
CA ASP A 20 0.11 1.52 -22.72
C ASP A 20 0.97 2.00 -21.52
N GLU A 21 0.49 2.97 -20.72
CA GLU A 21 1.23 3.47 -19.56
C GLU A 21 0.63 2.99 -18.24
N ALA A 22 1.47 2.36 -17.40
CA ALA A 22 1.11 2.07 -16.01
C ALA A 22 1.28 3.33 -15.16
N VAL A 23 0.21 3.79 -14.51
CA VAL A 23 0.23 4.93 -13.59
C VAL A 23 -0.01 4.44 -12.16
N SER A 24 0.86 4.84 -11.24
CA SER A 24 0.67 4.61 -9.81
C SER A 24 0.24 5.91 -9.12
N LEU A 25 -0.84 5.83 -8.34
CA LEU A 25 -1.33 6.91 -7.51
C LEU A 25 -1.08 6.56 -6.05
N ASP A 26 -0.22 7.30 -5.39
CA ASP A 26 -0.01 7.19 -3.95
C ASP A 26 -0.96 8.13 -3.20
N SER A 27 -1.67 7.62 -2.22
CA SER A 27 -2.57 8.40 -1.36
C SER A 27 -2.38 8.01 0.10
N GLY A 28 -2.72 8.91 1.01
CA GLY A 28 -2.65 8.62 2.44
C GLY A 28 -3.42 7.35 2.81
N GLY A 29 -2.81 6.52 3.67
CA GLY A 29 -3.36 5.23 4.13
C GLY A 29 -4.45 5.37 5.20
N ASP A 30 -5.06 6.54 5.33
CA ASP A 30 -6.15 6.84 6.26
C ASP A 30 -7.38 7.41 5.51
N PRO A 31 -8.55 7.51 6.16
CA PRO A 31 -9.75 8.04 5.51
C PRO A 31 -9.60 9.47 5.00
N ALA A 32 -8.83 10.32 5.66
CA ALA A 32 -8.61 11.70 5.25
C ALA A 32 -7.81 11.76 3.94
N GLY A 33 -6.70 11.01 3.85
CA GLY A 33 -5.91 10.87 2.63
C GLY A 33 -6.71 10.23 1.49
N ALA A 34 -7.50 9.20 1.79
CA ALA A 34 -8.33 8.51 0.81
C ALA A 34 -9.45 9.40 0.21
N THR A 35 -9.89 10.44 0.91
CA THR A 35 -10.92 11.38 0.42
C THR A 35 -10.49 12.08 -0.88
N VAL A 36 -9.20 12.29 -1.07
CA VAL A 36 -8.66 12.86 -2.32
C VAL A 36 -9.03 12.02 -3.54
N LEU A 37 -9.02 10.69 -3.38
CA LEU A 37 -9.37 9.76 -4.46
C LEU A 37 -10.86 9.83 -4.82
N ALA A 38 -11.73 10.28 -3.93
CA ALA A 38 -13.17 10.38 -4.22
C ALA A 38 -13.46 11.31 -5.39
N SER A 39 -12.66 12.38 -5.58
CA SER A 39 -12.78 13.29 -6.73
C SER A 39 -12.37 12.65 -8.06
N LEU A 40 -11.61 11.55 -8.00
CA LEU A 40 -11.13 10.78 -9.16
C LEU A 40 -11.94 9.51 -9.39
N ALA A 41 -12.79 9.11 -8.42
CA ALA A 41 -13.41 7.79 -8.38
C ALA A 41 -14.20 7.47 -9.67
N GLU A 42 -14.94 8.44 -10.21
CA GLU A 42 -15.70 8.24 -11.45
C GLU A 42 -14.80 8.02 -12.66
N ALA A 43 -13.67 8.74 -12.74
CA ALA A 43 -12.70 8.56 -13.81
C ALA A 43 -11.96 7.22 -13.68
N LEU A 44 -11.55 6.88 -12.44
CA LEU A 44 -10.85 5.64 -12.14
C LEU A 44 -11.74 4.40 -12.33
N ALA A 45 -13.04 4.50 -12.04
CA ALA A 45 -13.99 3.40 -12.27
C ALA A 45 -14.12 2.97 -13.74
N ARG A 46 -13.67 3.81 -14.68
CA ARG A 46 -13.66 3.52 -16.13
C ARG A 46 -12.35 2.85 -16.57
N VAL A 47 -11.37 2.72 -15.68
CA VAL A 47 -10.09 2.07 -15.98
C VAL A 47 -10.26 0.56 -15.85
N GLU A 48 -10.09 -0.17 -16.94
CA GLU A 48 -10.34 -1.61 -17.02
C GLU A 48 -9.45 -2.42 -16.09
N LEU A 49 -8.18 -2.03 -15.92
CA LEU A 49 -7.20 -2.72 -15.09
C LEU A 49 -6.87 -1.97 -13.79
N LEU A 50 -7.85 -1.28 -13.21
CA LEU A 50 -7.65 -0.59 -11.94
C LEU A 50 -7.36 -1.59 -10.81
N ARG A 51 -6.23 -1.40 -10.14
CA ARG A 51 -5.90 -2.08 -8.89
C ARG A 51 -5.86 -1.07 -7.76
N THR A 52 -6.73 -1.25 -6.78
CA THR A 52 -6.70 -0.47 -5.54
C THR A 52 -6.08 -1.33 -4.45
N VAL A 53 -4.86 -0.98 -4.07
CA VAL A 53 -4.06 -1.77 -3.14
C VAL A 53 -4.05 -1.09 -1.77
N GLN A 54 -4.48 -1.81 -0.72
CA GLN A 54 -4.28 -1.34 0.65
C GLN A 54 -2.98 -1.91 1.20
N ILE A 55 -2.06 -1.02 1.57
CA ILE A 55 -0.79 -1.40 2.20
C ILE A 55 -0.99 -1.41 3.71
N VAL A 56 -0.66 -2.55 4.34
CA VAL A 56 -0.78 -2.73 5.79
C VAL A 56 0.59 -2.92 6.45
N ASN A 57 0.68 -2.53 7.73
CA ASN A 57 1.85 -2.76 8.55
C ASN A 57 1.39 -3.21 9.94
N PRO A 58 1.71 -4.45 10.41
CA PRO A 58 1.28 -4.97 11.71
C PRO A 58 1.79 -4.15 12.89
N PHE A 59 2.80 -3.31 12.68
CA PHE A 59 3.39 -2.46 13.72
C PHE A 59 2.77 -1.05 13.78
N ARG A 60 1.66 -0.83 13.06
CA ARG A 60 0.88 0.41 13.12
C ARG A 60 -0.42 0.17 13.90
N PRO A 61 -0.87 1.13 14.74
CA PRO A 61 -2.00 0.94 15.65
C PRO A 61 -3.28 0.45 14.98
N TYR A 62 -3.57 0.92 13.76
CA TYR A 62 -4.83 0.64 13.06
C TYR A 62 -4.79 -0.55 12.10
N THR A 63 -3.62 -1.18 11.90
CA THR A 63 -3.44 -2.32 10.99
C THR A 63 -2.67 -3.45 11.64
N ARG A 64 -2.79 -3.56 12.98
CA ARG A 64 -2.07 -4.53 13.81
C ARG A 64 -2.55 -5.96 13.60
N ASP A 65 -3.83 -6.12 13.29
CA ASP A 65 -4.51 -7.39 13.14
C ASP A 65 -5.56 -7.34 12.03
N VAL A 66 -6.14 -8.48 11.69
CA VAL A 66 -7.16 -8.60 10.63
C VAL A 66 -8.34 -7.66 10.89
N ALA A 67 -8.84 -7.59 12.12
CA ALA A 67 -10.02 -6.77 12.44
C ALA A 67 -9.74 -5.28 12.20
N GLY A 68 -8.58 -4.79 12.65
CA GLY A 68 -8.15 -3.41 12.41
C GLY A 68 -7.96 -3.10 10.91
N CYS A 69 -7.36 -4.04 10.16
CA CYS A 69 -7.20 -3.90 8.72
C CYS A 69 -8.56 -3.83 7.98
N LEU A 70 -9.53 -4.66 8.37
CA LEU A 70 -10.87 -4.65 7.77
C LEU A 70 -11.66 -3.40 8.12
N ASP A 71 -11.58 -2.91 9.37
CA ASP A 71 -12.18 -1.64 9.78
C ASP A 71 -11.58 -0.47 8.99
N MET A 72 -10.26 -0.43 8.87
CA MET A 72 -9.56 0.60 8.07
C MET A 72 -9.96 0.52 6.60
N ARG A 73 -10.03 -0.68 6.02
CA ARG A 73 -10.51 -0.90 4.66
C ARG A 73 -11.90 -0.31 4.45
N ALA A 74 -12.84 -0.62 5.33
CA ALA A 74 -14.21 -0.11 5.22
C ALA A 74 -14.26 1.44 5.24
N LYS A 75 -13.44 2.06 6.10
CA LYS A 75 -13.31 3.52 6.19
C LYS A 75 -12.69 4.13 4.93
N ILE A 76 -11.63 3.51 4.40
CA ILE A 76 -10.96 3.94 3.17
C ILE A 76 -11.90 3.81 1.97
N GLU A 77 -12.59 2.68 1.80
CA GLU A 77 -13.55 2.47 0.72
C GLU A 77 -14.69 3.49 0.75
N LYS A 78 -15.20 3.78 1.95
CA LYS A 78 -16.24 4.81 2.15
C LYS A 78 -15.73 6.21 1.77
N ALA A 79 -14.51 6.56 2.16
CA ALA A 79 -13.92 7.87 1.92
C ALA A 79 -13.51 8.06 0.45
N SER A 80 -12.88 7.06 -0.17
CA SER A 80 -12.37 7.11 -1.55
C SER A 80 -13.43 6.85 -2.60
N LYS A 81 -14.55 6.21 -2.24
CA LYS A 81 -15.56 5.65 -3.17
C LYS A 81 -15.00 4.58 -4.12
N LEU A 82 -13.85 4.02 -3.82
CA LEU A 82 -13.20 2.95 -4.55
C LEU A 82 -13.20 1.67 -3.71
N LYS A 83 -13.25 0.51 -4.37
CA LYS A 83 -13.12 -0.78 -3.70
C LYS A 83 -11.66 -1.21 -3.64
N VAL A 84 -11.20 -1.65 -2.47
CA VAL A 84 -9.90 -2.31 -2.34
C VAL A 84 -9.97 -3.66 -3.03
N THR A 85 -9.01 -3.92 -3.90
CA THR A 85 -8.95 -5.14 -4.72
C THR A 85 -7.79 -6.06 -4.32
N HIS A 86 -6.79 -5.53 -3.64
CA HIS A 86 -5.59 -6.28 -3.27
C HIS A 86 -5.06 -5.81 -1.91
N TRP A 87 -4.37 -6.70 -1.23
CA TRP A 87 -3.54 -6.38 -0.07
C TRP A 87 -2.08 -6.28 -0.49
N ALA A 88 -1.32 -5.46 0.22
CA ALA A 88 0.13 -5.51 0.23
C ALA A 88 0.62 -5.28 1.66
N VAL A 89 1.75 -5.86 2.00
CA VAL A 89 2.30 -5.73 3.35
C VAL A 89 3.65 -5.04 3.30
N ASN A 90 3.82 -4.07 4.19
CA ASN A 90 5.09 -3.40 4.46
C ASN A 90 5.41 -3.45 5.95
N ALA A 91 5.84 -4.63 6.43
CA ALA A 91 6.22 -4.86 7.82
C ALA A 91 7.57 -4.19 8.11
N HIS A 92 7.53 -2.92 8.53
CA HIS A 92 8.72 -2.09 8.62
C HIS A 92 8.78 -1.30 9.93
N LEU A 93 9.91 -1.44 10.64
CA LEU A 93 10.29 -0.75 11.88
C LEU A 93 11.61 0.04 11.71
N LEU A 94 11.83 0.60 10.52
CA LEU A 94 13.09 1.29 10.17
C LEU A 94 14.30 0.34 10.36
N HIS A 95 15.32 0.81 11.11
CA HIS A 95 16.52 0.04 11.40
C HIS A 95 16.31 -1.13 12.38
N GLU A 96 15.16 -1.17 13.06
CA GLU A 96 14.79 -2.26 13.98
C GLU A 96 14.09 -3.43 13.28
N THR A 97 13.87 -3.33 11.96
CA THR A 97 13.24 -4.39 11.19
C THR A 97 14.10 -5.65 11.20
N THR A 98 13.50 -6.78 11.51
CA THR A 98 14.15 -8.11 11.50
C THR A 98 13.40 -9.06 10.56
N PRO A 99 14.01 -10.20 10.16
CA PRO A 99 13.30 -11.23 9.41
C PRO A 99 12.01 -11.71 10.10
N ALA A 100 12.02 -11.84 11.43
CA ALA A 100 10.82 -12.22 12.20
C ALA A 100 9.68 -11.20 12.05
N HIS A 101 9.98 -9.92 12.00
CA HIS A 101 8.97 -8.87 11.75
C HIS A 101 8.38 -8.98 10.34
N ILE A 102 9.20 -9.33 9.35
CA ILE A 102 8.75 -9.54 7.98
C ILE A 102 7.82 -10.75 7.91
N MET A 103 8.18 -11.87 8.55
CA MET A 103 7.33 -13.07 8.63
C MET A 103 6.01 -12.80 9.34
N GLN A 104 6.02 -12.07 10.46
CA GLN A 104 4.79 -11.66 11.13
C GLN A 104 3.87 -10.83 10.22
N GLY A 105 4.46 -9.94 9.41
CA GLY A 105 3.70 -9.20 8.41
C GLY A 105 3.13 -10.10 7.32
N TYR A 106 3.90 -11.09 6.88
CA TYR A 106 3.46 -12.05 5.88
C TYR A 106 2.29 -12.89 6.38
N ASP A 107 2.36 -13.38 7.63
CA ASP A 107 1.27 -14.13 8.26
C ASP A 107 -0.02 -13.30 8.28
N LEU A 108 0.05 -12.02 8.69
CA LEU A 108 -1.10 -11.11 8.60
C LEU A 108 -1.63 -10.97 7.17
N GLY A 109 -0.74 -10.88 6.18
CA GLY A 109 -1.12 -10.81 4.77
C GLY A 109 -1.90 -12.04 4.30
N LEU A 110 -1.47 -13.24 4.71
CA LEU A 110 -2.16 -14.50 4.39
C LEU A 110 -3.52 -14.61 5.12
N GLU A 111 -3.59 -14.18 6.37
CA GLU A 111 -4.85 -14.13 7.12
C GLU A 111 -5.86 -13.18 6.46
N LEU A 112 -5.41 -12.02 5.97
CA LEU A 112 -6.24 -11.06 5.23
C LEU A 112 -6.72 -11.63 3.90
N GLU A 113 -5.85 -12.31 3.14
CA GLU A 113 -6.23 -13.01 1.92
C GLU A 113 -7.30 -14.07 2.20
N GLN A 114 -7.10 -14.89 3.23
CA GLN A 114 -8.07 -15.90 3.64
C GLN A 114 -9.41 -15.30 4.08
N ALA A 115 -9.39 -14.23 4.87
CA ALA A 115 -10.58 -13.60 5.42
C ALA A 115 -11.40 -12.85 4.37
N THR A 116 -10.78 -12.37 3.29
CA THR A 116 -11.43 -11.47 2.32
C THR A 116 -11.55 -12.05 0.92
N GLY A 117 -10.79 -13.07 0.58
CA GLY A 117 -10.64 -13.56 -0.79
C GLY A 117 -9.88 -12.60 -1.71
N LEU A 118 -9.34 -11.49 -1.20
CA LEU A 118 -8.54 -10.55 -1.98
C LEU A 118 -7.07 -10.98 -1.96
N PRO A 119 -6.39 -11.06 -3.12
CA PRO A 119 -5.03 -11.56 -3.18
C PRO A 119 -4.02 -10.66 -2.49
N LEU A 120 -3.02 -11.27 -1.86
CA LEU A 120 -1.80 -10.61 -1.40
C LEU A 120 -0.89 -10.33 -2.60
N LEU A 121 -0.81 -9.06 -3.01
CA LEU A 121 -0.14 -8.65 -4.24
C LEU A 121 1.38 -8.73 -4.11
N PHE A 122 1.93 -8.25 -2.99
CA PHE A 122 3.37 -8.30 -2.68
C PHE A 122 3.65 -8.08 -1.20
N MET A 123 4.87 -8.49 -0.80
CA MET A 123 5.53 -8.08 0.44
C MET A 123 6.63 -7.07 0.11
N ALA A 124 6.61 -5.90 0.77
CA ALA A 124 7.72 -4.97 0.69
C ALA A 124 8.82 -5.37 1.66
N VAL A 125 10.04 -5.47 1.18
CA VAL A 125 11.24 -5.78 1.97
C VAL A 125 12.35 -4.78 1.65
N THR A 126 13.15 -4.41 2.63
CA THR A 126 14.32 -3.58 2.36
C THR A 126 15.49 -4.41 1.85
N GLU A 127 16.31 -3.83 0.99
CA GLU A 127 17.47 -4.48 0.38
C GLU A 127 18.37 -5.21 1.39
N PRO A 128 18.70 -4.66 2.59
CA PRO A 128 19.51 -5.36 3.59
C PRO A 128 18.83 -6.60 4.21
N MET A 129 17.50 -6.71 4.15
CA MET A 129 16.77 -7.87 4.68
C MET A 129 16.74 -9.02 3.69
N LEU A 130 16.85 -8.76 2.39
CA LEU A 130 16.70 -9.77 1.36
C LEU A 130 17.62 -10.99 1.54
N PRO A 131 18.92 -10.84 1.85
CA PRO A 131 19.80 -12.01 2.07
C PRO A 131 19.47 -12.85 3.32
N LEU A 132 18.62 -12.33 4.20
CA LEU A 132 18.21 -12.97 5.46
C LEU A 132 16.87 -13.71 5.34
N LEU A 133 16.25 -13.67 4.17
CA LEU A 133 14.96 -14.28 3.88
C LEU A 133 15.15 -15.38 2.82
N GLU A 134 14.35 -16.44 2.95
CA GLU A 134 14.26 -17.45 1.89
C GLU A 134 13.07 -17.10 0.98
N PRO A 135 13.30 -16.71 -0.28
CA PRO A 135 12.21 -16.29 -1.18
C PRO A 135 11.14 -17.38 -1.42
N ALA A 136 11.53 -18.65 -1.29
CA ALA A 136 10.63 -19.79 -1.45
C ALA A 136 9.55 -19.88 -0.35
N ASP A 137 9.76 -19.22 0.79
CA ASP A 137 8.78 -19.16 1.88
C ASP A 137 7.58 -18.27 1.57
N PHE A 138 7.70 -17.41 0.53
CA PHE A 138 6.66 -16.45 0.17
C PHE A 138 5.88 -16.89 -1.07
N LYS A 139 4.56 -16.94 -0.96
CA LYS A 139 3.64 -17.22 -2.08
C LYS A 139 3.37 -16.00 -2.97
N CYS A 140 3.81 -14.83 -2.55
CA CYS A 140 3.67 -13.57 -3.29
C CYS A 140 5.05 -12.98 -3.63
N PRO A 141 5.15 -12.09 -4.63
CA PRO A 141 6.38 -11.40 -4.96
C PRO A 141 6.94 -10.57 -3.80
N LEU A 142 8.26 -10.53 -3.68
CA LEU A 142 8.96 -9.61 -2.79
C LEU A 142 9.29 -8.32 -3.57
N LEU A 143 8.74 -7.19 -3.13
CA LEU A 143 9.09 -5.87 -3.64
C LEU A 143 10.28 -5.33 -2.85
N VAL A 144 11.46 -5.39 -3.47
CA VAL A 144 12.69 -4.90 -2.83
C VAL A 144 12.73 -3.37 -2.87
N MET A 145 12.84 -2.75 -1.70
CA MET A 145 12.87 -1.30 -1.56
C MET A 145 14.23 -0.80 -1.09
N THR A 146 14.75 0.21 -1.76
CA THR A 146 15.93 0.96 -1.33
C THR A 146 15.48 2.30 -0.76
N ARG A 147 15.89 2.62 0.47
CA ARG A 147 15.57 3.90 1.09
C ARG A 147 16.29 5.05 0.38
N LYS A 148 15.53 5.99 -0.19
CA LYS A 148 16.07 7.17 -0.89
C LYS A 148 16.11 8.40 0.02
N LEU A 149 15.19 8.51 0.98
CA LEU A 149 15.12 9.63 1.91
C LEU A 149 15.69 9.20 3.25
N GLY A 150 16.80 9.80 3.67
CA GLY A 150 17.34 9.69 5.02
C GLY A 150 16.54 10.58 5.99
N LEU A 151 16.63 10.29 7.27
CA LEU A 151 16.14 11.24 8.27
C LEU A 151 17.09 12.45 8.31
N PRO A 152 16.58 13.69 8.63
CA PRO A 152 17.44 14.89 8.65
C PRO A 152 18.68 14.78 9.55
N TRP A 153 18.63 13.84 10.50
CA TRP A 153 19.73 13.56 11.44
C TRP A 153 20.55 12.32 11.07
N ASP A 154 20.21 11.59 10.01
CA ASP A 154 21.06 10.51 9.50
C ASP A 154 22.34 11.14 8.94
N LYS A 155 23.42 11.09 9.70
CA LYS A 155 24.73 11.56 9.22
C LYS A 155 25.11 10.72 8.00
N LYS A 156 25.34 11.40 6.87
CA LYS A 156 26.04 10.78 5.74
C LYS A 156 27.46 10.45 6.22
N HIS A 157 27.75 9.20 6.45
CA HIS A 157 29.13 8.70 6.55
C HIS A 157 29.61 8.32 5.16
#